data_f0b67ec3c5414d62d23447c2f55c39ad
#
_entry.id   f0b67ec3c5414d62d23447c2f55c39ad
#
_cell.length_a   1.000
_cell.length_b   1.000
_cell.length_c   1.000
_cell.angle_alpha   90.00
_cell.angle_beta   90.00
_cell.angle_gamma   90.00
#
_symmetry.space_group_name_H-M   'P 1'
#
loop_
_entity.id
_entity.type
_entity.pdbx_description
1 polymer ?
#
loop_
_entity_poly.entity_id
_entity_poly.type
_entity_poly.pdbx_seq_one_letter_code
_entity_poly.pdbx_strand_id
1 'polypeptide(L)'
;MLPITHAVPGALTELLRGTPLSPGKVAFAWHAAVGPATARASAVRLEGTVLLVDATTIAWAREIYRSSGVILTRLQTLLGANVVTRVEVRRA
;
A
#
# COMPACT_ATOMS: atom_id res chain seq x y z
N MET A 1 -13.04 -1.48 13.02
CA MET A 1 -12.29 -0.81 12.64
C MET A 1 -12.32 -0.73 11.32
N LEU A 2 -12.07 -0.13 10.61
CA LEU A 2 -12.19 -0.03 9.44
C LEU A 2 -11.20 0.68 8.87
N PRO A 3 -10.00 0.55 9.12
CA PRO A 3 -8.92 1.33 8.62
C PRO A 3 -8.86 1.42 7.13
N ILE A 4 -9.22 0.35 6.46
CA ILE A 4 -9.13 0.36 5.01
C ILE A 4 -10.15 1.28 4.38
N THR A 5 -11.18 1.61 5.09
CA THR A 5 -12.22 2.48 4.55
C THR A 5 -11.96 3.95 4.83
N HIS A 6 -10.91 4.28 5.56
CA HIS A 6 -10.60 5.67 5.83
C HIS A 6 -10.13 6.40 4.60
N ALA A 7 -10.54 7.62 4.42
CA ALA A 7 -10.00 8.47 3.37
C ALA A 7 -8.58 8.86 3.71
N VAL A 8 -7.74 9.02 2.69
CA VAL A 8 -6.37 9.47 2.88
C VAL A 8 -6.38 10.98 3.09
N PRO A 9 -5.75 11.51 4.15
CA PRO A 9 -5.72 12.95 4.38
C PRO A 9 -4.99 13.68 3.26
N GLY A 10 -5.51 14.84 2.85
CA GLY A 10 -4.90 15.63 1.79
C GLY A 10 -3.51 16.10 2.12
N ALA A 11 -3.26 16.47 3.40
CA ALA A 11 -1.95 16.92 3.81
C ALA A 11 -0.91 15.79 3.66
N LEU A 12 -1.29 14.55 3.97
CA LEU A 12 -0.40 13.42 3.80
C LEU A 12 -0.10 13.17 2.32
N THR A 13 -1.10 13.28 1.47
CA THR A 13 -0.93 13.12 0.04
C THR A 13 0.06 14.13 -0.51
N GLU A 14 -0.08 15.40 -0.13
CA GLU A 14 0.82 16.44 -0.59
C GLU A 14 2.25 16.22 -0.12
N LEU A 15 2.41 15.82 1.14
CA LEU A 15 3.72 15.57 1.69
C LEU A 15 4.43 14.45 0.93
N LEU A 16 3.72 13.35 0.68
CA LEU A 16 4.32 12.22 -0.01
C LEU A 16 4.64 12.53 -1.47
N ARG A 17 3.78 13.29 -2.14
CA ARG A 17 4.04 13.63 -3.53
C ARG A 17 5.23 14.54 -3.71
N GLY A 18 5.52 15.37 -2.72
CA GLY A 18 6.67 16.26 -2.77
C GLY A 18 7.99 15.58 -2.41
N THR A 19 7.97 14.29 -2.04
CA THR A 19 9.16 13.58 -1.59
C THR A 19 9.62 12.61 -2.69
N PRO A 20 10.94 12.47 -2.92
CA PRO A 20 11.42 11.50 -3.90
C PRO A 20 11.03 10.09 -3.55
N LEU A 21 10.84 9.27 -4.57
CA LEU A 21 10.48 7.87 -4.37
C LEU A 21 11.63 7.12 -3.72
N SER A 22 11.35 6.35 -2.69
CA SER A 22 12.33 5.56 -1.97
C SER A 22 11.62 4.37 -1.32
N PRO A 23 12.37 3.33 -0.91
CA PRO A 23 11.73 2.22 -0.17
C PRO A 23 10.98 2.68 1.08
N GLY A 24 11.53 3.66 1.79
CA GLY A 24 10.86 4.20 2.98
C GLY A 24 9.55 4.90 2.63
N LYS A 25 9.54 5.65 1.53
CA LYS A 25 8.31 6.28 1.08
C LYS A 25 7.26 5.25 0.69
N VAL A 26 7.66 4.19 0.01
CA VAL A 26 6.75 3.11 -0.39
C VAL A 26 6.18 2.44 0.85
N ALA A 27 7.02 2.11 1.84
CA ALA A 27 6.55 1.48 3.07
C ALA A 27 5.60 2.40 3.85
N PHE A 28 5.89 3.68 3.89
CA PHE A 28 5.04 4.63 4.58
C PHE A 28 3.69 4.75 3.89
N ALA A 29 3.69 4.81 2.56
CA ALA A 29 2.44 4.87 1.79
C ALA A 29 1.61 3.60 2.01
N TRP A 30 2.27 2.44 2.05
CA TRP A 30 1.59 1.18 2.34
C TRP A 30 0.91 1.22 3.69
N HIS A 31 1.65 1.64 4.72
CA HIS A 31 1.09 1.73 6.06
C HIS A 31 -0.14 2.67 6.08
N ALA A 32 -0.04 3.80 5.41
CA ALA A 32 -1.15 4.76 5.35
C ALA A 32 -2.35 4.20 4.59
N ALA A 33 -2.09 3.38 3.57
CA ALA A 33 -3.17 2.84 2.73
C ALA A 33 -3.92 1.71 3.42
N VAL A 34 -3.24 0.87 4.22
CA VAL A 34 -3.85 -0.36 4.75
C VAL A 34 -4.07 -0.33 6.27
N GLY A 35 -3.43 0.60 6.97
CA GLY A 35 -3.54 0.68 8.42
C GLY A 35 -2.53 -0.19 9.15
N PRO A 36 -2.41 0.00 10.48
CA PRO A 36 -1.32 -0.62 11.25
C PRO A 36 -1.39 -2.15 11.31
N ALA A 37 -2.57 -2.73 11.42
CA ALA A 37 -2.68 -4.18 11.58
C ALA A 37 -2.22 -4.90 10.31
N THR A 38 -2.69 -4.46 9.16
CA THR A 38 -2.31 -5.06 7.88
C THR A 38 -0.83 -4.78 7.58
N ALA A 39 -0.36 -3.58 7.89
CA ALA A 39 1.04 -3.23 7.66
C ALA A 39 1.97 -4.13 8.46
N ARG A 40 1.62 -4.45 9.71
CA ARG A 40 2.45 -5.33 10.52
C ARG A 40 2.46 -6.77 10.02
N ALA A 41 1.43 -7.18 9.31
CA ALA A 41 1.30 -8.55 8.80
C ALA A 41 1.85 -8.72 7.39
N SER A 42 2.56 -7.72 6.88
CA SER A 42 3.02 -7.75 5.49
C SER A 42 4.30 -6.94 5.33
N ALA A 43 5.01 -7.22 4.23
CA ALA A 43 6.15 -6.43 3.80
C ALA A 43 5.96 -6.11 2.34
N VAL A 44 6.42 -4.94 1.90
CA VAL A 44 6.21 -4.50 0.53
C VAL A 44 7.50 -4.08 -0.13
N ARG A 45 7.53 -4.23 -1.45
CA ARG A 45 8.64 -3.80 -2.27
C ARG A 45 8.10 -3.42 -3.64
N LEU A 46 8.55 -2.30 -4.17
CA LEU A 46 8.14 -1.87 -5.50
C LEU A 46 9.17 -2.33 -6.52
N GLU A 47 8.71 -3.07 -7.53
CA GLU A 47 9.56 -3.47 -8.64
C GLU A 47 8.92 -2.93 -9.91
N GLY A 48 9.58 -1.99 -10.55
CA GLY A 48 8.98 -1.27 -11.67
C GLY A 48 7.77 -0.53 -11.17
N THR A 49 6.58 -0.89 -11.68
CA THR A 49 5.32 -0.29 -11.26
C THR A 49 4.45 -1.29 -10.50
N VAL A 50 4.99 -2.47 -10.16
CA VAL A 50 4.25 -3.51 -9.46
C VAL A 50 4.66 -3.49 -7.99
N LEU A 51 3.71 -3.32 -7.11
CA LEU A 51 3.98 -3.43 -5.68
C LEU A 51 3.84 -4.89 -5.27
N LEU A 52 4.94 -5.47 -4.83
CA LEU A 52 4.95 -6.84 -4.33
C LEU A 52 4.67 -6.82 -2.84
N VAL A 53 3.66 -7.57 -2.43
CA VAL A 53 3.23 -7.62 -1.03
C VAL A 53 3.43 -9.04 -0.53
N ASP A 54 4.31 -9.20 0.46
CA ASP A 54 4.54 -10.49 1.09
C ASP A 54 3.76 -10.52 2.39
N ALA A 55 2.71 -11.34 2.44
CA ALA A 55 1.89 -11.48 3.63
C ALA A 55 2.46 -12.59 4.53
N THR A 56 2.33 -12.44 5.84
CA THR A 56 2.89 -13.39 6.79
C THR A 56 2.11 -14.69 6.85
N THR A 57 0.82 -14.66 6.48
CA THR A 57 -0.02 -15.87 6.50
C THR A 57 -0.91 -15.89 5.27
N ILE A 58 -1.46 -17.07 4.98
CA ILE A 58 -2.43 -17.21 3.90
C ILE A 58 -3.69 -16.38 4.17
N ALA A 59 -4.11 -16.32 5.44
CA ALA A 59 -5.30 -15.54 5.81
C ALA A 59 -5.08 -14.06 5.49
N TRP A 60 -3.91 -13.52 5.82
CA TRP A 60 -3.60 -12.13 5.49
C TRP A 60 -3.46 -11.92 3.99
N ALA A 61 -2.85 -12.89 3.29
CA ALA A 61 -2.73 -12.79 1.84
C ALA A 61 -4.10 -12.69 1.17
N ARG A 62 -5.05 -13.50 1.62
CA ARG A 62 -6.41 -13.46 1.08
C ARG A 62 -7.11 -12.14 1.39
N GLU A 63 -6.92 -11.64 2.60
CA GLU A 63 -7.55 -10.39 2.99
C GLU A 63 -7.02 -9.22 2.17
N ILE A 64 -5.71 -9.15 1.99
CA ILE A 64 -5.08 -8.10 1.20
C ILE A 64 -5.50 -8.21 -0.27
N TYR A 65 -5.51 -9.43 -0.81
CA TYR A 65 -5.92 -9.64 -2.20
C TYR A 65 -7.36 -9.18 -2.42
N ARG A 66 -8.24 -9.49 -1.47
CA ARG A 66 -9.63 -9.11 -1.57
C ARG A 66 -9.83 -7.60 -1.61
N SER A 67 -8.95 -6.87 -0.94
CA SER A 67 -9.03 -5.41 -0.86
C SER A 67 -8.10 -4.72 -1.86
N SER A 68 -7.45 -5.48 -2.76
CA SER A 68 -6.37 -4.94 -3.59
C SER A 68 -6.81 -3.78 -4.47
N GLY A 69 -8.05 -3.77 -4.96
CA GLY A 69 -8.53 -2.67 -5.79
C GLY A 69 -8.61 -1.36 -5.02
N VAL A 70 -9.13 -1.41 -3.80
CA VAL A 70 -9.21 -0.22 -2.95
C VAL A 70 -7.81 0.23 -2.54
N ILE A 71 -6.95 -0.73 -2.19
CA ILE A 71 -5.58 -0.44 -1.80
C ILE A 71 -4.83 0.23 -2.94
N LEU A 72 -4.97 -0.29 -4.15
CA LEU A 72 -4.31 0.29 -5.32
C LEU A 72 -4.74 1.74 -5.52
N THR A 73 -6.03 2.01 -5.42
CA THR A 73 -6.53 3.38 -5.58
C THR A 73 -5.90 4.31 -4.54
N ARG A 74 -5.79 3.87 -3.31
CA ARG A 74 -5.18 4.69 -2.25
C ARG A 74 -3.69 4.92 -2.49
N LEU A 75 -2.99 3.89 -2.93
CA LEU A 75 -1.57 4.01 -3.25
C LEU A 75 -1.36 4.98 -4.41
N GLN A 76 -2.22 4.95 -5.41
CA GLN A 76 -2.13 5.87 -6.54
C GLN A 76 -2.39 7.31 -6.10
N THR A 77 -3.29 7.51 -5.15
CA THR A 77 -3.51 8.83 -4.57
C THR A 77 -2.27 9.33 -3.83
N LEU A 78 -1.61 8.45 -3.09
CA LEU A 78 -0.44 8.82 -2.28
C LEU A 78 0.83 8.98 -3.10
N LEU A 79 1.05 8.10 -4.08
CA LEU A 79 2.32 8.04 -4.79
C LEU A 79 2.25 8.52 -6.23
N GLY A 80 1.07 8.60 -6.81
CA GLY A 80 0.89 8.96 -8.21
C GLY A 80 0.39 7.77 -9.03
N ALA A 81 -0.41 8.06 -10.05
CA ALA A 81 -1.09 7.02 -10.82
C ALA A 81 -0.13 6.12 -11.58
N ASN A 82 1.05 6.64 -11.94
CA ASN A 82 1.99 5.88 -12.74
C ASN A 82 3.08 5.19 -11.91
N VAL A 83 3.09 5.39 -10.61
CA VAL A 83 4.11 4.81 -9.72
C VAL A 83 3.76 3.37 -9.40
N VAL A 84 2.49 3.11 -9.07
CA VAL A 84 2.01 1.76 -8.79
C VAL A 84 0.83 1.50 -9.70
N THR A 85 0.98 0.51 -10.58
CA THR A 85 -0.08 0.15 -11.51
C THR A 85 -0.73 -1.18 -11.13
N ARG A 86 -0.09 -1.96 -10.27
CA ARG A 86 -0.62 -3.26 -9.87
C ARG A 86 -0.09 -3.64 -8.49
N VAL A 87 -0.92 -4.34 -7.74
CA VAL A 87 -0.52 -4.92 -6.45
C VAL A 87 -0.51 -6.44 -6.63
N GLU A 88 0.62 -7.05 -6.32
CA GLU A 88 0.75 -8.50 -6.42
C GLU A 88 0.98 -9.05 -5.02
N VAL A 89 0.07 -9.90 -4.56
CA VAL A 89 0.08 -10.40 -3.18
C VAL A 89 0.65 -11.81 -3.17
N ARG A 90 1.61 -12.03 -2.28
CA ARG A 90 2.22 -13.34 -2.12
C ARG A 90 2.28 -13.68 -0.65
N ARG A 91 2.36 -14.95 -0.35
CA ARG A 91 2.66 -15.38 1.00
C ARG A 91 4.16 -15.50 1.15
N ALA A 92 4.68 -14.87 2.20
CA ALA A 92 6.13 -14.90 2.43
C ALA A 92 6.61 -16.27 2.84
#